data_145733e95bc3c95d21d3b4de06815477
#
_entry.id   145733e95bc3c95d21d3b4de06815477
#
_cell.length_a   1.000
_cell.length_b   1.000
_cell.length_c   1.000
_cell.angle_alpha   90.00
_cell.angle_beta   90.00
_cell.angle_gamma   90.00
#
_symmetry.space_group_name_H-M   'P 1'
#
loop_
_entity.id
_entity.type
_entity.pdbx_description
1 polymer ?
#
loop_
_entity_poly.entity_id
_entity_poly.type
_entity_poly.pdbx_seq_one_letter_code
_entity_poly.pdbx_strand_id
1 'polypeptide(L)'
;METDKGQLTIDLFDNDAPKTVENFLKLVKEGFYNGLSFHRVINGFMAQGGCPNTREGSRGMPGTGGPGYSINCEINSNKHEAGSLSMAHAGKDTGGSQFFLVHAPQPHLDGVHTVFGKTNDIKILLSITNGTKINSVSVI
;
A
#
# COMPACT_ATOMS: atom_id res chain seq x y z
N MET A 1 8.05 7.52 1.92
CA MET A 1 6.81 7.98 1.24
C MET A 1 6.45 9.36 1.80
N GLU A 2 6.48 10.35 0.95
CA GLU A 2 6.07 11.71 1.31
C GLU A 2 4.60 11.89 1.01
N THR A 3 3.82 12.28 2.01
CA THR A 3 2.38 12.52 1.86
C THR A 3 2.03 13.94 2.31
N ASP A 4 0.83 14.38 2.01
CA ASP A 4 0.31 15.67 2.48
C ASP A 4 0.24 15.77 4.02
N LYS A 5 0.28 14.62 4.70
CA LYS A 5 0.23 14.54 6.18
C LYS A 5 1.59 14.36 6.82
N GLY A 6 2.64 14.15 6.03
CA GLY A 6 4.00 13.95 6.50
C GLY A 6 4.66 12.74 5.86
N GLN A 7 5.87 12.44 6.32
CA GLN A 7 6.69 11.37 5.78
C GLN A 7 6.46 10.05 6.53
N LEU A 8 6.24 8.99 5.75
CA LEU A 8 6.22 7.62 6.26
C LEU A 8 7.53 6.94 5.84
N THR A 9 8.28 6.46 6.82
CA THR A 9 9.45 5.60 6.58
C THR A 9 9.01 4.16 6.72
N ILE A 10 9.22 3.37 5.68
CA ILE A 10 8.72 2.00 5.57
C ILE A 10 9.90 1.04 5.42
N ASP A 11 9.95 0.02 6.26
CA ASP A 11 10.87 -1.10 6.11
C ASP A 11 10.18 -2.18 5.29
N LEU A 12 10.83 -2.69 4.26
CA LEU A 12 10.29 -3.72 3.39
C LEU A 12 10.83 -5.09 3.76
N PHE A 13 9.97 -6.10 3.70
CA PHE A 13 10.29 -7.48 4.09
C PHE A 13 10.65 -8.31 2.85
N ASP A 14 11.81 -8.03 2.27
CA ASP A 14 12.27 -8.66 1.03
C ASP A 14 12.55 -10.15 1.17
N ASN A 15 12.87 -10.63 2.37
CA ASN A 15 13.04 -12.08 2.62
C ASN A 15 11.71 -12.83 2.67
N ASP A 16 10.65 -12.18 3.18
CA ASP A 16 9.34 -12.82 3.37
C ASP A 16 8.43 -12.70 2.15
N ALA A 17 8.60 -11.64 1.38
CA ALA A 17 7.78 -11.36 0.20
C ALA A 17 8.65 -10.80 -0.94
N PRO A 18 9.60 -11.58 -1.46
CA PRO A 18 10.61 -11.07 -2.41
C PRO A 18 10.03 -10.54 -3.71
N LYS A 19 9.03 -11.20 -4.27
CA LYS A 19 8.41 -10.75 -5.54
C LYS A 19 7.54 -9.51 -5.34
N THR A 20 6.82 -9.45 -4.23
CA THR A 20 5.99 -8.30 -3.88
C THR A 20 6.85 -7.07 -3.63
N VAL A 21 7.94 -7.21 -2.90
CA VAL A 21 8.89 -6.10 -2.65
C VAL A 21 9.55 -5.67 -3.95
N GLU A 22 10.01 -6.61 -4.77
CA GLU A 22 10.62 -6.32 -6.08
C GLU A 22 9.65 -5.49 -6.95
N ASN A 23 8.39 -5.92 -7.04
CA ASN A 23 7.36 -5.20 -7.79
C ASN A 23 7.12 -3.80 -7.23
N PHE A 24 6.98 -3.69 -5.92
CA PHE A 24 6.76 -2.40 -5.26
C PHE A 24 7.93 -1.43 -5.55
N LEU A 25 9.16 -1.89 -5.39
CA LEU A 25 10.34 -1.07 -5.65
C LEU A 25 10.46 -0.68 -7.12
N LYS A 26 10.10 -1.56 -8.04
CA LYS A 26 10.05 -1.25 -9.47
C LYS A 26 9.09 -0.09 -9.72
N LEU A 27 7.89 -0.15 -9.18
CA LEU A 27 6.88 0.89 -9.34
C LEU A 27 7.33 2.20 -8.68
N VAL A 28 7.98 2.13 -7.52
CA VAL A 28 8.56 3.30 -6.84
C VAL A 28 9.59 3.98 -7.74
N LYS A 29 10.51 3.21 -8.31
CA LYS A 29 11.58 3.75 -9.17
C LYS A 29 11.04 4.36 -10.47
N GLU A 30 9.92 3.87 -10.96
CA GLU A 30 9.24 4.42 -12.14
C GLU A 30 8.43 5.68 -11.84
N GLY A 31 8.30 6.07 -10.57
CA GLY A 31 7.48 7.20 -10.15
C GLY A 31 5.98 6.90 -10.20
N PHE A 32 5.60 5.64 -10.26
CA PHE A 32 4.21 5.20 -10.41
C PHE A 32 3.29 5.77 -9.33
N TYR A 33 3.75 5.79 -8.07
CA TYR A 33 2.94 6.23 -6.94
C TYR A 33 2.88 7.75 -6.76
N ASN A 34 3.74 8.50 -7.45
CA ASN A 34 3.78 9.95 -7.29
C ASN A 34 2.50 10.59 -7.81
N GLY A 35 1.85 11.37 -6.97
CA GLY A 35 0.61 12.06 -7.32
C GLY A 35 -0.66 11.25 -7.13
N LEU A 36 -0.57 9.98 -6.69
CA LEU A 36 -1.74 9.17 -6.37
C LEU A 36 -2.28 9.57 -4.99
N SER A 37 -3.53 9.21 -4.72
CA SER A 37 -4.19 9.52 -3.45
C SER A 37 -4.65 8.26 -2.73
N PHE A 38 -4.77 8.35 -1.40
CA PHE A 38 -5.43 7.32 -0.62
C PHE A 38 -6.95 7.45 -0.85
N HIS A 39 -7.52 6.49 -1.55
CA HIS A 39 -8.93 6.56 -1.96
C HIS A 39 -9.90 5.88 -1.00
N ARG A 40 -9.39 5.08 -0.05
CA ARG A 40 -10.24 4.39 0.93
C ARG A 40 -9.52 4.35 2.28
N VAL A 41 -10.00 5.16 3.21
CA VAL A 41 -9.46 5.21 4.57
C VAL A 41 -10.59 4.96 5.55
N ILE A 42 -10.43 3.94 6.39
CA ILE A 42 -11.41 3.57 7.41
C ILE A 42 -10.69 3.60 8.75
N ASN A 43 -11.07 4.55 9.62
CA ASN A 43 -10.47 4.71 10.94
C ASN A 43 -10.55 3.41 11.74
N GLY A 44 -9.43 3.04 12.39
CA GLY A 44 -9.34 1.82 13.17
C GLY A 44 -9.15 0.56 12.32
N PHE A 45 -9.13 0.69 11.00
CA PHE A 45 -8.92 -0.42 10.08
C PHE A 45 -7.66 -0.20 9.22
N MET A 46 -7.73 0.63 8.18
CA MET A 46 -6.60 0.78 7.26
C MET A 46 -6.73 2.02 6.39
N ALA A 47 -5.62 2.39 5.73
CA ALA A 47 -5.56 3.41 4.67
C ALA A 47 -5.09 2.72 3.39
N GLN A 48 -5.90 2.73 2.34
CA GLN A 48 -5.61 2.08 1.05
C GLN A 48 -5.29 3.10 -0.02
N GLY A 49 -4.23 2.85 -0.76
CA GLY A 49 -3.80 3.69 -1.86
C GLY A 49 -3.11 2.89 -2.96
N GLY A 50 -2.46 3.61 -3.87
CA GLY A 50 -1.70 2.98 -4.96
C GLY A 50 -2.51 2.68 -6.22
N CYS A 51 -3.75 3.12 -6.30
CA CYS A 51 -4.55 2.98 -7.52
C CYS A 51 -4.24 4.12 -8.50
N PRO A 52 -3.80 3.83 -9.74
CA PRO A 52 -3.48 4.88 -10.72
C PRO A 52 -4.69 5.73 -11.12
N ASN A 53 -5.90 5.22 -10.91
CA ASN A 53 -7.12 5.98 -11.20
C ASN A 53 -7.39 7.10 -10.20
N THR A 54 -6.56 7.23 -9.17
CA THR A 54 -6.61 8.36 -8.23
C THR A 54 -5.76 9.55 -8.69
N ARG A 55 -5.01 9.39 -9.78
CA ARG A 55 -4.22 10.49 -10.33
C ARG A 55 -5.14 11.53 -10.90
N GLU A 56 -4.81 12.81 -10.68
CA GLU A 56 -5.58 13.92 -11.24
C GLU A 56 -5.69 13.78 -12.76
N GLY A 57 -6.90 13.92 -13.28
CA GLY A 57 -7.18 13.76 -14.70
C GLY A 57 -7.48 12.33 -15.16
N SER A 58 -7.35 11.34 -14.28
CA SER A 58 -7.72 9.96 -14.59
C SER A 58 -9.23 9.84 -14.80
N ARG A 59 -9.61 8.99 -15.76
CA ARG A 59 -11.02 8.72 -16.08
C ARG A 59 -11.54 7.44 -15.47
N GLY A 60 -10.65 6.60 -14.92
CA GLY A 60 -11.02 5.35 -14.28
C GLY A 60 -11.60 5.57 -12.88
N MET A 61 -12.34 4.60 -12.39
CA MET A 61 -12.89 4.64 -11.05
C MET A 61 -11.80 4.32 -10.02
N PRO A 62 -11.61 5.14 -8.98
CA PRO A 62 -10.66 4.82 -7.91
C PRO A 62 -10.95 3.45 -7.29
N GLY A 63 -9.88 2.68 -7.10
CA GLY A 63 -9.96 1.32 -6.56
C GLY A 63 -9.98 0.22 -7.60
N THR A 64 -10.17 0.55 -8.89
CA THR A 64 -10.26 -0.44 -9.97
C THR A 64 -8.99 -0.54 -10.80
N GLY A 65 -8.02 0.35 -10.61
CA GLY A 65 -6.82 0.39 -11.44
C GLY A 65 -5.65 -0.38 -10.87
N GLY A 66 -4.68 -0.66 -11.71
CA GLY A 66 -3.45 -1.33 -11.35
C GLY A 66 -2.35 -1.07 -12.38
N PRO A 67 -1.22 -1.77 -12.30
CA PRO A 67 -0.05 -1.52 -13.13
C PRO A 67 -0.14 -2.17 -14.52
N GLY A 68 -1.24 -2.85 -14.84
CA GLY A 68 -1.43 -3.56 -16.10
C GLY A 68 -1.07 -5.05 -16.04
N TYR A 69 -0.77 -5.56 -14.86
CA TYR A 69 -0.47 -6.96 -14.61
C TYR A 69 -0.83 -7.32 -13.17
N SER A 70 -0.83 -8.60 -12.84
CA SER A 70 -1.05 -9.10 -11.48
C SER A 70 0.17 -9.85 -10.97
N ILE A 71 0.34 -9.87 -9.65
CA ILE A 71 1.39 -10.63 -8.97
C ILE A 71 0.75 -11.66 -8.03
N ASN A 72 1.48 -12.75 -7.80
CA ASN A 72 1.04 -13.80 -6.90
C ASN A 72 1.14 -13.38 -5.45
N CYS A 73 0.26 -13.90 -4.62
CA CYS A 73 0.34 -13.76 -3.17
C CYS A 73 1.62 -14.43 -2.66
N GLU A 74 2.23 -13.82 -1.65
CA GLU A 74 3.38 -14.38 -0.93
C GLU A 74 3.05 -14.42 0.55
N ILE A 75 2.12 -15.30 0.90
CA ILE A 75 1.65 -15.42 2.29
C ILE A 75 2.81 -15.83 3.18
N ASN A 76 2.95 -15.15 4.30
CA ASN A 76 4.05 -15.34 5.23
C ASN A 76 3.55 -15.19 6.69
N SER A 77 4.45 -15.34 7.66
CA SER A 77 4.10 -15.32 9.06
C SER A 77 3.88 -13.93 9.67
N ASN A 78 4.13 -12.87 8.90
CA ASN A 78 3.88 -11.51 9.39
C ASN A 78 2.39 -11.26 9.52
N LYS A 79 2.01 -10.65 10.64
CA LYS A 79 0.61 -10.37 10.94
C LYS A 79 0.25 -8.95 10.55
N HIS A 80 -1.04 -8.72 10.37
CA HIS A 80 -1.58 -7.37 10.14
C HIS A 80 -1.71 -6.63 11.47
N GLU A 81 -0.65 -5.92 11.82
CA GLU A 81 -0.54 -5.11 13.03
C GLU A 81 -0.57 -3.63 12.67
N ALA A 82 -0.66 -2.75 13.68
CA ALA A 82 -0.55 -1.31 13.43
C ALA A 82 0.75 -0.99 12.68
N GLY A 83 0.64 -0.31 11.55
CA GLY A 83 1.77 0.05 10.71
C GLY A 83 2.14 -0.97 9.63
N SER A 84 1.52 -2.15 9.60
CA SER A 84 1.80 -3.14 8.56
C SER A 84 1.42 -2.62 7.18
N LEU A 85 2.29 -2.88 6.21
CA LEU A 85 2.05 -2.60 4.80
C LEU A 85 1.69 -3.92 4.11
N SER A 86 0.52 -3.97 3.51
CA SER A 86 -0.02 -5.19 2.92
C SER A 86 -0.55 -4.92 1.51
N MET A 87 -0.53 -5.95 0.67
CA MET A 87 -0.98 -5.86 -0.71
C MET A 87 -2.51 -6.02 -0.79
N ALA A 88 -3.17 -5.01 -1.35
CA ALA A 88 -4.60 -5.11 -1.66
C ALA A 88 -4.80 -5.99 -2.90
N HIS A 89 -5.87 -6.76 -2.92
CA HIS A 89 -6.23 -7.58 -4.08
C HIS A 89 -7.75 -7.86 -4.11
N ALA A 90 -8.22 -8.35 -5.24
CA ALA A 90 -9.62 -8.73 -5.47
C ALA A 90 -9.81 -10.25 -5.44
N GLY A 91 -8.96 -10.95 -4.70
CA GLY A 91 -8.90 -12.41 -4.59
C GLY A 91 -7.47 -12.89 -4.71
N LYS A 92 -7.27 -14.22 -4.61
CA LYS A 92 -5.93 -14.81 -4.65
C LYS A 92 -5.21 -14.47 -5.95
N ASP A 93 -3.95 -14.05 -5.84
CA ASP A 93 -3.04 -13.79 -6.97
C ASP A 93 -3.52 -12.68 -7.92
N THR A 94 -4.25 -11.68 -7.39
CA THR A 94 -4.71 -10.53 -8.17
C THR A 94 -4.11 -9.21 -7.72
N GLY A 95 -3.10 -9.22 -6.87
CA GLY A 95 -2.39 -8.02 -6.44
C GLY A 95 -1.68 -7.32 -7.59
N GLY A 96 -1.42 -6.04 -7.46
CA GLY A 96 -0.73 -5.25 -8.47
C GLY A 96 -0.01 -4.06 -7.87
N SER A 97 -0.66 -2.91 -7.83
CA SER A 97 -0.06 -1.68 -7.27
C SER A 97 -0.73 -1.19 -6.00
N GLN A 98 -1.98 -1.56 -5.76
CA GLN A 98 -2.70 -1.08 -4.58
C GLN A 98 -2.19 -1.75 -3.32
N PHE A 99 -2.05 -0.97 -2.28
CA PHE A 99 -1.60 -1.43 -0.96
C PHE A 99 -2.46 -0.79 0.12
N PHE A 100 -2.37 -1.31 1.33
CA PHE A 100 -2.97 -0.67 2.49
C PHE A 100 -2.02 -0.69 3.68
N LEU A 101 -2.15 0.33 4.51
CA LEU A 101 -1.42 0.49 5.76
C LEU A 101 -2.42 0.29 6.90
N VAL A 102 -2.11 -0.60 7.82
CA VAL A 102 -3.03 -1.06 8.86
C VAL A 102 -3.01 -0.11 10.06
N HIS A 103 -4.18 0.33 10.53
CA HIS A 103 -4.30 1.21 11.69
C HIS A 103 -4.20 0.45 13.01
N ALA A 104 -4.80 -0.72 13.07
CA ALA A 104 -4.88 -1.55 14.27
C ALA A 104 -4.91 -3.02 13.85
N PRO A 105 -4.58 -3.97 14.75
CA PRO A 105 -4.53 -5.38 14.38
C PRO A 105 -5.80 -5.88 13.67
N GLN A 106 -5.59 -6.59 12.55
CA GLN A 106 -6.64 -7.14 11.71
C GLN A 106 -6.36 -8.63 11.47
N PRO A 107 -6.57 -9.50 12.46
CA PRO A 107 -6.20 -10.91 12.35
C PRO A 107 -6.96 -11.68 11.26
N HIS A 108 -8.13 -11.21 10.86
CA HIS A 108 -8.90 -11.84 9.78
C HIS A 108 -8.22 -11.72 8.40
N LEU A 109 -7.25 -10.82 8.25
CA LEU A 109 -6.47 -10.63 7.02
C LEU A 109 -5.21 -11.49 6.99
N ASP A 110 -4.79 -12.02 8.14
CA ASP A 110 -3.59 -12.84 8.24
C ASP A 110 -3.78 -14.13 7.42
N GLY A 111 -2.78 -14.47 6.60
CA GLY A 111 -2.88 -15.62 5.72
C GLY A 111 -3.70 -15.41 4.45
N VAL A 112 -4.30 -14.23 4.25
CA VAL A 112 -5.10 -13.88 3.07
C VAL A 112 -4.40 -12.84 2.21
N HIS A 113 -3.82 -11.82 2.82
CA HIS A 113 -3.07 -10.76 2.14
C HIS A 113 -1.58 -10.86 2.43
N THR A 114 -0.77 -10.41 1.47
CA THR A 114 0.69 -10.41 1.59
C THR A 114 1.15 -9.20 2.40
N VAL A 115 1.63 -9.42 3.62
CA VAL A 115 2.31 -8.39 4.40
C VAL A 115 3.75 -8.30 3.89
N PHE A 116 4.16 -7.13 3.40
CA PHE A 116 5.49 -6.97 2.80
C PHE A 116 6.29 -5.81 3.34
N GLY A 117 5.81 -5.15 4.39
CA GLY A 117 6.54 -4.07 5.03
C GLY A 117 5.87 -3.56 6.30
N LYS A 118 6.49 -2.56 6.91
CA LYS A 118 5.99 -1.94 8.14
C LYS A 118 6.51 -0.52 8.29
N THR A 119 5.66 0.37 8.80
CA THR A 119 6.07 1.70 9.25
C THR A 119 5.88 1.83 10.76
N ASN A 120 6.75 2.60 11.40
CA ASN A 120 6.62 2.98 12.80
C ASN A 120 6.05 4.41 12.94
N ASP A 121 5.78 5.09 11.84
CA ASP A 121 5.24 6.46 11.81
C ASP A 121 3.73 6.46 11.99
N ILE A 122 3.27 5.92 13.13
CA ILE A 122 1.86 5.67 13.38
C ILE A 122 1.04 6.96 13.45
N LYS A 123 1.58 8.03 14.02
CA LYS A 123 0.87 9.31 14.09
C LYS A 123 0.54 9.86 12.71
N ILE A 124 1.49 9.76 11.80
CA ILE A 124 1.30 10.21 10.41
C ILE A 124 0.29 9.32 9.71
N LEU A 125 0.43 7.99 9.87
CA LEU A 125 -0.51 7.02 9.31
C LEU A 125 -1.95 7.33 9.76
N LEU A 126 -2.16 7.55 11.04
CA LEU A 126 -3.49 7.81 11.59
C LEU A 126 -4.04 9.18 11.17
N SER A 127 -3.20 10.10 10.69
CA SER A 127 -3.64 11.40 10.19
C SER A 127 -4.08 11.38 8.73
N ILE A 128 -3.80 10.29 8.00
CA ILE A 128 -4.19 10.13 6.60
C ILE A 128 -5.71 10.00 6.50
N THR A 129 -6.29 10.76 5.56
CA THR A 129 -7.73 10.75 5.28
C THR A 129 -7.97 10.46 3.79
N ASN A 130 -9.21 10.22 3.42
CA ASN A 130 -9.58 10.05 2.02
C ASN A 130 -9.14 11.26 1.21
N GLY A 131 -8.41 11.02 0.13
CA GLY A 131 -7.89 12.06 -0.73
C GLY A 131 -6.51 12.59 -0.36
N THR A 132 -5.91 12.12 0.74
CA THR A 132 -4.52 12.47 1.07
C THR A 132 -3.62 12.03 -0.07
N LYS A 133 -2.81 12.96 -0.58
CA LYS A 133 -1.95 12.70 -1.74
C LYS A 133 -0.60 12.12 -1.32
N ILE A 134 -0.11 11.20 -2.13
CA ILE A 134 1.27 10.71 -2.10
C ILE A 134 2.07 11.63 -3.02
N ASN A 135 2.93 12.45 -2.46
CA ASN A 135 3.72 13.41 -3.25
C ASN A 135 4.88 12.70 -3.96
N SER A 136 5.58 11.83 -3.25
CA SER A 136 6.65 11.02 -3.83
C SER A 136 6.96 9.81 -2.96
N VAL A 137 7.50 8.79 -3.59
CA VAL A 137 8.05 7.62 -2.90
C VAL A 137 9.45 7.39 -3.44
N SER A 138 10.41 7.23 -2.55
CA SER A 138 11.81 6.98 -2.93
C SER A 138 12.43 5.92 -2.04
N VAL A 139 13.50 5.30 -2.55
CA VAL A 139 14.30 4.32 -1.82
C VAL A 139 15.44 5.06 -1.12
N ILE A 140 15.63 4.76 0.14
CA ILE A 140 16.71 5.35 0.94
C ILE A 140 17.71 4.29 1.39
#